data_5adb0fedf2cdab0d36713b659769c11c
#
_entry.id   5adb0fedf2cdab0d36713b659769c11c
#
_cell.length_a   1.000
_cell.length_b   1.000
_cell.length_c   1.000
_cell.angle_alpha   90.00
_cell.angle_beta   90.00
_cell.angle_gamma   90.00
#
_symmetry.space_group_name_H-M   'P 1'
#
loop_
_entity.id
_entity.type
_entity.pdbx_description
1 polymer ?
#
loop_
_entity_poly.entity_id
_entity_poly.type
_entity_poly.pdbx_seq_one_letter_code
_entity_poly.pdbx_strand_id
1 'polypeptide(L)'
;MMKPQSNALEEKFYRHCLEEKFFSPGDRILLAVSGGMDSMVLCHLMNGLKDHLKIEFAIAHINHGLRGKASDKDATFVKKYAANNTQLCFLKKVDVAGKAARTKMSIEEAARNLRYTYLKKIAKRYGYNKICTAHHLGDQAETILMRIIKGTGWSGLTGIRVKRELFIRPLLIFSRDEIESYLKEKKIRYVEDRSNRDKTFFRNRVRHELIPLLKKRFDPQIEKHLVQLGLIAEETKTFISHDAQKHFSSVCSAANGKIVLEIKAFNRYLRAQKHALIEMIFTVFFDLTPHYSDYQHLFNLIEKRQSGKKILIGNVKCARTSSRVIFEIARKTKRIQFYYDIHVGRSYRFDDEGWTFSSKALTYSTLLKKQFGRSHDTEFIDAEKISGTLSLRNWKAGDKFVPLGMNKFKRLSDFFIDEKVPLDEKRLIPILTERANGHESIIWICGLRIDNRYKIDNSTHHILKMKCERHEKDP
;
A
#
# COMPACT_ATOMS: atom_id res chain seq x y z
N MET A 1 28.04 10.54 36.36
CA MET A 1 28.97 11.61 35.96
C MET A 1 29.96 11.05 34.98
N MET A 2 30.06 11.63 33.76
CA MET A 2 31.08 11.25 32.77
C MET A 2 32.46 11.63 33.29
N LYS A 3 33.49 10.82 32.96
CA LYS A 3 34.89 11.12 33.33
C LYS A 3 35.30 12.50 32.77
N PRO A 4 36.19 13.28 33.42
CA PRO A 4 36.53 14.67 33.05
C PRO A 4 37.33 14.83 31.73
N GLN A 5 37.33 13.90 30.83
CA GLN A 5 37.96 13.92 29.48
C GLN A 5 37.00 13.53 28.35
N SER A 6 35.70 13.70 28.51
CA SER A 6 34.78 13.45 27.41
C SER A 6 34.89 14.57 26.37
N ASN A 7 35.05 14.20 25.08
CA ASN A 7 34.99 15.12 23.96
C ASN A 7 33.61 15.79 23.90
N ALA A 8 33.58 17.08 23.53
CA ALA A 8 32.34 17.89 23.43
C ALA A 8 31.26 17.20 22.57
N LEU A 9 31.65 16.43 21.53
CA LEU A 9 30.71 15.68 20.69
C LEU A 9 30.13 14.46 21.42
N GLU A 10 30.92 13.74 22.22
CA GLU A 10 30.45 12.61 23.04
C GLU A 10 29.43 13.09 24.08
N GLU A 11 29.69 14.24 24.72
CA GLU A 11 28.76 14.81 25.69
C GLU A 11 27.47 15.29 25.03
N LYS A 12 27.57 15.99 23.88
CA LYS A 12 26.41 16.41 23.08
C LYS A 12 25.57 15.20 22.66
N PHE A 13 26.22 14.11 22.23
CA PHE A 13 25.56 12.88 21.83
C PHE A 13 24.84 12.23 23.01
N TYR A 14 25.50 12.11 24.16
CA TYR A 14 24.91 11.53 25.36
C TYR A 14 23.69 12.33 25.84
N ARG A 15 23.83 13.65 25.91
CA ARG A 15 22.73 14.56 26.28
C ARG A 15 21.55 14.41 25.35
N HIS A 16 21.79 14.43 24.05
CA HIS A 16 20.73 14.23 23.05
C HIS A 16 20.04 12.87 23.19
N CYS A 17 20.79 11.82 23.49
CA CYS A 17 20.20 10.51 23.73
C CYS A 17 19.26 10.49 24.94
N LEU A 18 19.58 11.24 25.99
CA LEU A 18 18.75 11.36 27.20
C LEU A 18 17.51 12.21 26.95
N GLU A 19 17.67 13.41 26.38
CA GLU A 19 16.59 14.35 26.06
C GLU A 19 15.54 13.69 25.17
N GLU A 20 15.99 13.04 24.13
CA GLU A 20 15.12 12.33 23.21
C GLU A 20 14.63 10.97 23.72
N LYS A 21 15.12 10.53 24.87
CA LYS A 21 14.80 9.19 25.41
C LYS A 21 14.95 8.08 24.34
N PHE A 22 16.12 8.07 23.67
CA PHE A 22 16.39 7.07 22.64
C PHE A 22 16.53 5.68 23.21
N PHE A 23 17.16 5.59 24.38
CA PHE A 23 17.53 4.32 25.00
C PHE A 23 16.96 4.22 26.41
N SER A 24 16.59 3.00 26.77
CA SER A 24 16.24 2.58 28.11
C SER A 24 17.22 1.50 28.57
N PRO A 25 17.54 1.41 29.87
CA PRO A 25 18.34 0.31 30.39
C PRO A 25 17.78 -1.06 29.96
N GLY A 26 18.67 -1.94 29.48
CA GLY A 26 18.29 -3.25 28.94
C GLY A 26 17.88 -3.26 27.47
N ASP A 27 17.90 -2.12 26.76
CA ASP A 27 17.63 -2.10 25.33
C ASP A 27 18.69 -2.90 24.54
N ARG A 28 18.21 -3.67 23.57
CA ARG A 28 19.02 -4.41 22.63
C ARG A 28 18.93 -3.73 21.26
N ILE A 29 20.05 -3.20 20.79
CA ILE A 29 20.10 -2.27 19.65
C ILE A 29 20.81 -2.92 18.46
N LEU A 30 20.26 -2.76 17.26
CA LEU A 30 20.91 -3.16 16.01
C LEU A 30 21.44 -1.91 15.30
N LEU A 31 22.77 -1.77 15.18
CA LEU A 31 23.40 -0.69 14.43
C LEU A 31 23.51 -1.05 12.95
N ALA A 32 22.91 -0.24 12.09
CA ALA A 32 23.05 -0.37 10.64
C ALA A 32 24.35 0.29 10.18
N VAL A 33 25.36 -0.50 9.88
CA VAL A 33 26.72 -0.03 9.61
C VAL A 33 27.07 -0.29 8.14
N SER A 34 27.36 0.78 7.38
CA SER A 34 27.83 0.67 5.99
C SER A 34 29.36 0.50 5.90
N GLY A 35 30.10 0.88 6.93
CA GLY A 35 31.55 1.03 6.93
C GLY A 35 32.01 2.45 6.60
N GLY A 36 31.11 3.31 6.11
CA GLY A 36 31.41 4.71 5.84
C GLY A 36 31.49 5.57 7.10
N MET A 37 32.05 6.75 6.97
CA MET A 37 32.39 7.70 8.03
C MET A 37 31.31 7.82 9.10
N ASP A 38 30.09 8.21 8.73
CA ASP A 38 29.00 8.47 9.68
C ASP A 38 28.64 7.22 10.49
N SER A 39 28.60 6.07 9.86
CA SER A 39 28.27 4.80 10.51
C SER A 39 29.35 4.33 11.46
N MET A 40 30.63 4.62 11.15
CA MET A 40 31.75 4.25 12.02
C MET A 40 31.83 5.20 13.23
N VAL A 41 31.54 6.49 13.04
CA VAL A 41 31.41 7.45 14.17
C VAL A 41 30.26 7.01 15.09
N LEU A 42 29.09 6.64 14.54
CA LEU A 42 28.00 6.12 15.36
C LEU A 42 28.41 4.87 16.18
N CYS A 43 29.12 3.92 15.54
CA CYS A 43 29.63 2.74 16.24
C CYS A 43 30.57 3.10 17.39
N HIS A 44 31.48 4.06 17.16
CA HIS A 44 32.44 4.49 18.17
C HIS A 44 31.75 5.15 19.36
N LEU A 45 30.81 6.07 19.12
CA LEU A 45 30.00 6.72 20.15
C LEU A 45 29.18 5.71 20.96
N MET A 46 28.51 4.79 20.28
CA MET A 46 27.71 3.75 20.95
C MET A 46 28.58 2.82 21.80
N ASN A 47 29.77 2.47 21.31
CA ASN A 47 30.69 1.63 22.08
C ASN A 47 31.24 2.33 23.33
N GLY A 48 31.50 3.65 23.23
CA GLY A 48 31.96 4.45 24.38
C GLY A 48 30.87 4.68 25.44
N LEU A 49 29.60 4.69 25.04
CA LEU A 49 28.48 5.03 25.93
C LEU A 49 27.57 3.86 26.32
N LYS A 50 27.79 2.66 25.80
CA LYS A 50 26.93 1.49 26.04
C LYS A 50 26.76 1.18 27.54
N ASP A 51 27.84 1.27 28.32
CA ASP A 51 27.82 0.97 29.75
C ASP A 51 27.08 2.07 30.55
N HIS A 52 27.28 3.34 30.18
CA HIS A 52 26.56 4.47 30.77
C HIS A 52 25.06 4.43 30.48
N LEU A 53 24.70 4.01 29.29
CA LEU A 53 23.30 3.89 28.85
C LEU A 53 22.68 2.54 29.27
N LYS A 54 23.49 1.60 29.79
CA LYS A 54 23.09 0.22 30.16
C LYS A 54 22.38 -0.50 29.00
N ILE A 55 23.01 -0.48 27.81
CA ILE A 55 22.48 -1.04 26.58
C ILE A 55 23.43 -2.06 25.97
N GLU A 56 22.89 -2.98 25.20
CA GLU A 56 23.64 -3.89 24.35
C GLU A 56 23.42 -3.55 22.89
N PHE A 57 24.43 -3.75 22.04
CA PHE A 57 24.23 -3.59 20.61
C PHE A 57 24.97 -4.63 19.79
N ALA A 58 24.44 -4.87 18.59
CA ALA A 58 25.08 -5.64 17.54
C ALA A 58 25.16 -4.82 16.25
N ILE A 59 26.02 -5.21 15.34
CA ILE A 59 26.25 -4.57 14.05
C ILE A 59 25.52 -5.37 12.96
N ALA A 60 24.83 -4.66 12.06
CA ALA A 60 24.29 -5.24 10.82
C ALA A 60 24.84 -4.49 9.61
N HIS A 61 25.50 -5.22 8.73
CA HIS A 61 26.00 -4.73 7.45
C HIS A 61 25.29 -5.41 6.29
N ILE A 62 24.82 -4.61 5.32
CA ILE A 62 24.14 -5.10 4.13
C ILE A 62 24.99 -4.78 2.92
N ASN A 63 25.56 -5.81 2.32
CA ASN A 63 26.31 -5.73 1.08
C ASN A 63 25.33 -5.71 -0.10
N HIS A 64 25.20 -4.58 -0.77
CA HIS A 64 24.31 -4.41 -1.92
C HIS A 64 24.80 -5.08 -3.21
N GLY A 65 26.05 -5.57 -3.24
CA GLY A 65 26.64 -6.27 -4.38
C GLY A 65 26.90 -5.40 -5.63
N LEU A 66 26.61 -4.11 -5.57
CA LEU A 66 26.67 -3.21 -6.74
C LEU A 66 28.08 -2.92 -7.25
N ARG A 67 29.10 -3.10 -6.40
CA ARG A 67 30.53 -2.82 -6.72
C ARG A 67 31.41 -4.07 -6.72
N GLY A 68 30.81 -5.26 -6.80
CA GLY A 68 31.52 -6.53 -6.81
C GLY A 68 32.51 -6.69 -5.64
N LYS A 69 33.79 -6.96 -5.94
CA LYS A 69 34.86 -7.17 -4.94
C LYS A 69 35.05 -5.99 -3.97
N ALA A 70 34.74 -4.75 -4.36
CA ALA A 70 34.84 -3.60 -3.46
C ALA A 70 33.81 -3.66 -2.34
N SER A 71 32.55 -4.04 -2.66
CA SER A 71 31.51 -4.24 -1.64
C SER A 71 31.84 -5.39 -0.69
N ASP A 72 32.55 -6.43 -1.14
CA ASP A 72 32.97 -7.54 -0.30
C ASP A 72 34.13 -7.14 0.66
N LYS A 73 35.01 -6.21 0.22
CA LYS A 73 36.05 -5.61 1.09
C LYS A 73 35.41 -4.77 2.20
N ASP A 74 34.36 -4.01 1.91
CA ASP A 74 33.64 -3.22 2.91
C ASP A 74 33.01 -4.13 3.97
N ALA A 75 32.38 -5.22 3.55
CA ALA A 75 31.83 -6.22 4.47
C ALA A 75 32.91 -6.85 5.37
N THR A 76 34.08 -7.12 4.80
CA THR A 76 35.24 -7.65 5.55
C THR A 76 35.75 -6.63 6.57
N PHE A 77 35.83 -5.35 6.19
CA PHE A 77 36.21 -4.28 7.09
C PHE A 77 35.27 -4.16 8.29
N VAL A 78 33.95 -4.14 8.06
CA VAL A 78 32.93 -4.08 9.14
C VAL A 78 33.01 -5.31 10.04
N LYS A 79 33.20 -6.51 9.47
CA LYS A 79 33.36 -7.73 10.24
C LYS A 79 34.58 -7.68 11.17
N LYS A 80 35.72 -7.21 10.66
CA LYS A 80 36.95 -7.04 11.47
C LYS A 80 36.75 -6.02 12.59
N TYR A 81 36.10 -4.88 12.29
CA TYR A 81 35.78 -3.88 13.30
C TYR A 81 34.91 -4.47 14.43
N ALA A 82 33.85 -5.20 14.06
CA ALA A 82 32.97 -5.83 15.04
C ALA A 82 33.73 -6.83 15.93
N ALA A 83 34.58 -7.68 15.35
CA ALA A 83 35.39 -8.65 16.10
C ALA A 83 36.35 -7.97 17.08
N ASN A 84 37.03 -6.91 16.65
CA ASN A 84 37.97 -6.16 17.50
C ASN A 84 37.29 -5.45 18.68
N ASN A 85 35.97 -5.20 18.58
CA ASN A 85 35.17 -4.56 19.64
C ASN A 85 34.25 -5.56 20.34
N THR A 86 34.42 -6.86 20.15
CA THR A 86 33.64 -7.93 20.77
C THR A 86 32.11 -7.77 20.51
N GLN A 87 31.77 -7.33 19.28
CA GLN A 87 30.37 -7.11 18.89
C GLN A 87 29.89 -8.21 17.95
N LEU A 88 28.65 -8.65 18.13
CA LEU A 88 27.99 -9.52 17.15
C LEU A 88 27.80 -8.79 15.83
N CYS A 89 28.05 -9.47 14.71
CA CYS A 89 27.96 -8.91 13.39
C CYS A 89 27.12 -9.75 12.44
N PHE A 90 26.04 -9.17 11.93
CA PHE A 90 25.17 -9.77 10.92
C PHE A 90 25.53 -9.23 9.54
N LEU A 91 26.01 -10.11 8.67
CA LEU A 91 26.33 -9.78 7.28
C LEU A 91 25.31 -10.37 6.32
N LYS A 92 24.85 -9.60 5.37
CA LYS A 92 23.96 -10.08 4.30
C LYS A 92 24.29 -9.44 2.97
N LYS A 93 24.49 -10.29 1.97
CA LYS A 93 24.54 -9.85 0.55
C LYS A 93 23.14 -9.92 -0.02
N VAL A 94 22.71 -8.88 -0.74
CA VAL A 94 21.39 -8.74 -1.34
C VAL A 94 21.49 -8.46 -2.84
N ASP A 95 20.55 -9.00 -3.62
CA ASP A 95 20.43 -8.74 -5.06
C ASP A 95 19.55 -7.50 -5.30
N VAL A 96 20.19 -6.34 -5.37
CA VAL A 96 19.51 -5.07 -5.63
C VAL A 96 19.04 -4.97 -7.06
N ALA A 97 19.88 -5.38 -8.03
CA ALA A 97 19.58 -5.27 -9.45
C ALA A 97 18.35 -6.13 -9.83
N GLY A 98 18.34 -7.39 -9.40
CA GLY A 98 17.19 -8.27 -9.61
C GLY A 98 15.92 -7.79 -8.93
N LYS A 99 16.01 -7.18 -7.74
CA LYS A 99 14.84 -6.56 -7.09
C LYS A 99 14.33 -5.37 -7.87
N ALA A 100 15.21 -4.46 -8.30
CA ALA A 100 14.84 -3.28 -9.07
C ALA A 100 14.11 -3.67 -10.37
N ALA A 101 14.65 -4.63 -11.13
CA ALA A 101 14.06 -5.13 -12.36
C ALA A 101 12.66 -5.72 -12.14
N ARG A 102 12.50 -6.59 -11.12
CA ARG A 102 11.20 -7.24 -10.81
C ARG A 102 10.12 -6.26 -10.36
N THR A 103 10.49 -5.18 -9.66
CA THR A 103 9.53 -4.24 -9.06
C THR A 103 9.41 -2.92 -9.80
N LYS A 104 10.18 -2.71 -10.89
CA LYS A 104 10.25 -1.44 -11.65
C LYS A 104 10.60 -0.23 -10.78
N MET A 105 11.36 -0.45 -9.71
CA MET A 105 11.87 0.59 -8.82
C MET A 105 13.24 1.05 -9.28
N SER A 106 13.66 2.26 -8.86
CA SER A 106 15.05 2.69 -9.01
C SER A 106 15.98 1.79 -8.18
N ILE A 107 17.25 1.69 -8.57
CA ILE A 107 18.27 0.93 -7.82
C ILE A 107 18.39 1.46 -6.38
N GLU A 108 18.37 2.77 -6.20
CA GLU A 108 18.43 3.41 -4.88
C GLU A 108 17.25 3.00 -3.99
N GLU A 109 16.03 3.03 -4.54
CA GLU A 109 14.82 2.65 -3.81
C GLU A 109 14.80 1.15 -3.49
N ALA A 110 15.20 0.29 -4.43
CA ALA A 110 15.32 -1.15 -4.23
C ALA A 110 16.34 -1.48 -3.13
N ALA A 111 17.54 -0.82 -3.16
CA ALA A 111 18.57 -0.97 -2.14
C ALA A 111 18.06 -0.53 -0.76
N ARG A 112 17.38 0.61 -0.69
CA ARG A 112 16.77 1.11 0.53
C ARG A 112 15.74 0.14 1.09
N ASN A 113 14.82 -0.35 0.27
CA ASN A 113 13.77 -1.28 0.67
C ASN A 113 14.35 -2.60 1.20
N LEU A 114 15.33 -3.18 0.49
CA LEU A 114 16.01 -4.40 0.93
C LEU A 114 16.71 -4.19 2.28
N ARG A 115 17.41 -3.06 2.45
CA ARG A 115 18.09 -2.71 3.71
C ARG A 115 17.12 -2.66 4.88
N TYR A 116 16.02 -1.90 4.76
CA TYR A 116 15.04 -1.76 5.83
C TYR A 116 14.36 -3.09 6.16
N THR A 117 13.96 -3.85 5.13
CA THR A 117 13.34 -5.18 5.30
C THR A 117 14.28 -6.13 6.04
N TYR A 118 15.54 -6.17 5.68
CA TYR A 118 16.51 -7.06 6.31
C TYR A 118 16.81 -6.67 7.75
N LEU A 119 16.99 -5.37 8.02
CA LEU A 119 17.21 -4.88 9.39
C LEU A 119 16.02 -5.22 10.31
N LYS A 120 14.78 -5.00 9.86
CA LYS A 120 13.57 -5.40 10.60
C LYS A 120 13.53 -6.92 10.83
N LYS A 121 13.93 -7.73 9.83
CA LYS A 121 13.95 -9.18 9.95
C LYS A 121 14.96 -9.66 11.01
N ILE A 122 16.17 -9.10 11.02
CA ILE A 122 17.18 -9.40 12.06
C ILE A 122 16.64 -8.97 13.42
N ALA A 123 16.17 -7.75 13.56
CA ALA A 123 15.68 -7.21 14.81
C ALA A 123 14.60 -8.13 15.41
N LYS A 124 13.60 -8.53 14.61
CA LYS A 124 12.55 -9.45 15.06
C LYS A 124 13.09 -10.84 15.43
N ARG A 125 14.02 -11.39 14.62
CA ARG A 125 14.53 -12.76 14.83
C ARG A 125 15.39 -12.90 16.09
N TYR A 126 16.18 -11.85 16.39
CA TYR A 126 17.17 -11.92 17.47
C TYR A 126 16.81 -11.03 18.68
N GLY A 127 15.59 -10.48 18.70
CA GLY A 127 15.08 -9.72 19.84
C GLY A 127 15.71 -8.34 20.02
N TYR A 128 16.14 -7.67 18.94
CA TYR A 128 16.55 -6.26 18.98
C TYR A 128 15.31 -5.37 18.93
N ASN A 129 15.15 -4.52 19.91
CA ASN A 129 13.98 -3.64 20.02
C ASN A 129 14.18 -2.26 19.40
N LYS A 130 15.41 -1.91 19.01
CA LYS A 130 15.74 -0.65 18.33
C LYS A 130 16.75 -0.86 17.21
N ILE A 131 16.67 -0.04 16.17
CA ILE A 131 17.59 -0.05 15.03
C ILE A 131 18.16 1.36 14.86
N CYS A 132 19.45 1.53 15.02
CA CYS A 132 20.11 2.82 14.82
C CYS A 132 20.66 2.95 13.40
N THR A 133 20.47 4.13 12.81
CA THR A 133 21.05 4.51 11.52
C THR A 133 21.78 5.84 11.63
N ALA A 134 22.89 5.98 10.91
CA ALA A 134 23.80 7.12 11.01
C ALA A 134 23.42 8.30 10.08
N HIS A 135 22.14 8.64 10.00
CA HIS A 135 21.73 9.85 9.29
C HIS A 135 22.12 11.08 10.11
N HIS A 136 22.65 12.09 9.44
CA HIS A 136 23.12 13.34 10.05
C HIS A 136 22.38 14.57 9.52
N LEU A 137 22.68 15.76 10.03
CA LEU A 137 22.01 17.03 9.70
C LEU A 137 22.00 17.31 8.19
N GLY A 138 23.10 17.06 7.50
CA GLY A 138 23.17 17.22 6.05
C GLY A 138 22.18 16.31 5.30
N ASP A 139 21.99 15.05 5.74
CA ASP A 139 20.98 14.15 5.15
C ASP A 139 19.54 14.70 5.33
N GLN A 140 19.29 15.38 6.45
CA GLN A 140 18.03 16.04 6.70
C GLN A 140 17.80 17.19 5.72
N ALA A 141 18.78 18.08 5.57
CA ALA A 141 18.72 19.20 4.63
C ALA A 141 18.52 18.71 3.18
N GLU A 142 19.30 17.70 2.75
CA GLU A 142 19.14 17.07 1.44
C GLU A 142 17.72 16.57 1.23
N THR A 143 17.18 15.85 2.22
CA THR A 143 15.85 15.23 2.12
C THR A 143 14.76 16.29 2.01
N ILE A 144 14.84 17.36 2.80
CA ILE A 144 13.87 18.46 2.77
C ILE A 144 13.94 19.17 1.41
N LEU A 145 15.15 19.52 0.97
CA LEU A 145 15.34 20.19 -0.32
C LEU A 145 14.87 19.35 -1.50
N MET A 146 15.18 18.04 -1.51
CA MET A 146 14.69 17.12 -2.52
C MET A 146 13.15 17.06 -2.55
N ARG A 147 12.49 17.13 -1.40
CA ARG A 147 11.04 17.12 -1.30
C ARG A 147 10.42 18.43 -1.79
N ILE A 148 11.05 19.57 -1.47
CA ILE A 148 10.65 20.89 -1.99
C ILE A 148 10.69 20.89 -3.53
N ILE A 149 11.80 20.44 -4.12
CA ILE A 149 11.98 20.38 -5.58
C ILE A 149 10.94 19.46 -6.25
N LYS A 150 10.63 18.33 -5.65
CA LYS A 150 9.63 17.39 -6.19
C LYS A 150 8.18 17.81 -5.96
N GLY A 151 7.95 18.87 -5.20
CA GLY A 151 6.64 19.25 -4.71
C GLY A 151 6.21 18.38 -3.54
N THR A 152 6.02 18.98 -2.37
CA THR A 152 5.58 18.26 -1.18
C THR A 152 4.55 19.08 -0.41
N GLY A 153 3.65 18.39 0.28
CA GLY A 153 2.83 19.01 1.31
C GLY A 153 3.63 19.22 2.59
N TRP A 154 3.04 19.93 3.56
CA TRP A 154 3.64 20.23 4.87
C TRP A 154 4.10 18.98 5.61
N SER A 155 3.39 17.85 5.50
CA SER A 155 3.79 16.57 6.08
C SER A 155 5.12 16.02 5.51
N GLY A 156 5.43 16.33 4.28
CA GLY A 156 6.69 15.94 3.66
C GLY A 156 7.87 16.82 4.07
N LEU A 157 7.62 18.08 4.47
CA LEU A 157 8.67 18.99 4.92
C LEU A 157 9.31 18.56 6.25
N THR A 158 8.68 17.68 7.03
CA THR A 158 9.26 17.15 8.28
C THR A 158 10.58 16.39 8.04
N GLY A 159 10.91 16.05 6.82
CA GLY A 159 12.18 15.40 6.47
C GLY A 159 12.31 13.97 7.02
N ILE A 160 13.49 13.68 7.56
CA ILE A 160 13.82 12.41 8.20
C ILE A 160 13.40 12.50 9.67
N ARG A 161 12.50 11.63 10.12
CA ARG A 161 12.10 11.61 11.55
C ARG A 161 13.23 11.07 12.43
N VAL A 162 13.43 11.67 13.56
CA VAL A 162 14.40 11.24 14.58
C VAL A 162 14.08 9.82 15.05
N LYS A 163 12.78 9.53 15.28
CA LYS A 163 12.25 8.20 15.61
C LYS A 163 11.15 7.82 14.62
N ARG A 164 11.19 6.57 14.16
CA ARG A 164 10.10 5.98 13.37
C ARG A 164 10.04 4.48 13.59
N GLU A 165 9.00 3.98 14.24
CA GLU A 165 8.88 2.57 14.63
C GLU A 165 10.12 2.12 15.42
N LEU A 166 10.82 1.07 14.97
CA LEU A 166 12.06 0.59 15.58
C LEU A 166 13.29 1.46 15.25
N PHE A 167 13.19 2.36 14.25
CA PHE A 167 14.34 3.12 13.77
C PHE A 167 14.56 4.39 14.54
N ILE A 168 15.80 4.62 15.02
CA ILE A 168 16.26 5.86 15.64
C ILE A 168 17.50 6.39 14.92
N ARG A 169 17.71 7.72 14.98
CA ARG A 169 18.76 8.43 14.25
C ARG A 169 19.49 9.42 15.16
N PRO A 170 20.36 8.90 16.01
CA PRO A 170 20.98 9.72 17.05
C PRO A 170 21.92 10.83 16.51
N LEU A 171 22.42 10.68 15.28
CA LEU A 171 23.32 11.66 14.66
C LEU A 171 22.59 12.77 13.88
N LEU A 172 21.25 12.80 13.87
CA LEU A 172 20.49 13.72 13.01
C LEU A 172 20.70 15.20 13.32
N ILE A 173 21.16 15.54 14.55
CA ILE A 173 21.44 16.91 15.00
C ILE A 173 22.90 17.33 14.75
N PHE A 174 23.76 16.41 14.28
CA PHE A 174 25.17 16.66 14.08
C PHE A 174 25.46 17.06 12.64
N SER A 175 26.26 18.10 12.47
CA SER A 175 26.75 18.51 11.16
C SER A 175 27.83 17.54 10.65
N ARG A 176 28.05 17.56 9.36
CA ARG A 176 29.12 16.76 8.75
C ARG A 176 30.51 17.18 9.28
N ASP A 177 30.73 18.46 9.47
CA ASP A 177 31.99 19.00 9.99
C ASP A 177 32.29 18.52 11.41
N GLU A 178 31.28 18.46 12.30
CA GLU A 178 31.41 17.90 13.64
C GLU A 178 31.80 16.41 13.59
N ILE A 179 31.16 15.63 12.71
CA ILE A 179 31.45 14.20 12.52
C ILE A 179 32.86 13.98 11.97
N GLU A 180 33.28 14.77 10.97
CA GLU A 180 34.62 14.68 10.38
C GLU A 180 35.71 15.08 11.39
N SER A 181 35.48 16.11 12.18
CA SER A 181 36.42 16.56 13.22
C SER A 181 36.60 15.49 14.29
N TYR A 182 35.51 14.89 14.78
CA TYR A 182 35.55 13.80 15.75
C TYR A 182 36.27 12.56 15.19
N LEU A 183 35.99 12.20 13.96
CA LEU A 183 36.63 11.06 13.29
C LEU A 183 38.15 11.24 13.20
N LYS A 184 38.63 12.46 12.84
CA LYS A 184 40.07 12.79 12.78
C LYS A 184 40.70 12.75 14.15
N GLU A 185 40.09 13.35 15.16
CA GLU A 185 40.57 13.36 16.54
C GLU A 185 40.72 11.95 17.13
N LYS A 186 39.70 11.12 16.95
CA LYS A 186 39.71 9.73 17.48
C LYS A 186 40.39 8.74 16.54
N LYS A 187 40.92 9.21 15.41
CA LYS A 187 41.61 8.39 14.38
C LYS A 187 40.77 7.17 13.96
N ILE A 188 39.45 7.35 13.80
CA ILE A 188 38.54 6.29 13.44
C ILE A 188 38.75 5.90 11.97
N ARG A 189 38.99 4.61 11.70
CA ARG A 189 39.11 4.09 10.34
C ARG A 189 37.72 3.88 9.72
N TYR A 190 37.60 4.19 8.44
CA TYR A 190 36.38 4.01 7.66
C TYR A 190 36.70 3.67 6.20
N VAL A 191 35.71 3.27 5.42
CA VAL A 191 35.80 2.99 4.00
C VAL A 191 35.13 4.11 3.22
N GLU A 192 35.82 4.65 2.22
CA GLU A 192 35.24 5.65 1.33
C GLU A 192 34.50 4.96 0.17
N ASP A 193 33.22 5.21 0.07
CA ASP A 193 32.40 4.68 -1.02
C ASP A 193 32.42 5.65 -2.22
N ARG A 194 33.12 5.26 -3.29
CA ARG A 194 33.24 6.06 -4.52
C ARG A 194 31.90 6.30 -5.21
N SER A 195 30.89 5.45 -4.99
CA SER A 195 29.56 5.65 -5.58
C SER A 195 28.82 6.88 -5.02
N ASN A 196 29.26 7.39 -3.86
CA ASN A 196 28.73 8.64 -3.32
C ASN A 196 29.04 9.87 -4.20
N ARG A 197 29.97 9.74 -5.15
CA ARG A 197 30.33 10.81 -6.10
C ARG A 197 29.58 10.72 -7.43
N ASP A 198 28.79 9.67 -7.65
CA ASP A 198 28.05 9.46 -8.90
C ASP A 198 26.86 10.44 -9.00
N LYS A 199 27.00 11.43 -9.87
CA LYS A 199 26.00 12.48 -10.08
C LYS A 199 24.78 12.05 -10.91
N THR A 200 24.72 10.82 -11.39
CA THR A 200 23.51 10.28 -12.03
C THR A 200 22.35 10.19 -11.03
N PHE A 201 22.66 10.00 -9.76
CA PHE A 201 21.67 9.96 -8.70
C PHE A 201 21.23 11.36 -8.26
N PHE A 202 19.91 11.59 -8.22
CA PHE A 202 19.34 12.89 -7.88
C PHE A 202 19.81 13.39 -6.50
N ARG A 203 19.92 12.50 -5.52
CA ARG A 203 20.42 12.86 -4.18
C ARG A 203 21.87 13.34 -4.23
N ASN A 204 22.73 12.70 -5.00
CA ASN A 204 24.14 13.09 -5.13
C ASN A 204 24.28 14.45 -5.84
N ARG A 205 23.42 14.76 -6.82
CA ARG A 205 23.37 16.12 -7.42
C ARG A 205 22.99 17.18 -6.40
N VAL A 206 21.97 16.92 -5.58
CA VAL A 206 21.58 17.85 -4.50
C VAL A 206 22.74 18.06 -3.53
N ARG A 207 23.40 16.97 -3.11
CA ARG A 207 24.54 16.99 -2.16
C ARG A 207 25.79 17.70 -2.72
N HIS A 208 26.17 17.44 -3.95
CA HIS A 208 27.46 17.86 -4.50
C HIS A 208 27.37 19.09 -5.40
N GLU A 209 26.20 19.50 -5.84
CA GLU A 209 26.01 20.65 -6.72
C GLU A 209 25.10 21.71 -6.08
N LEU A 210 23.88 21.36 -5.73
CA LEU A 210 22.89 22.35 -5.31
C LEU A 210 23.15 22.93 -3.91
N ILE A 211 23.36 22.08 -2.91
CA ILE A 211 23.67 22.56 -1.54
C ILE A 211 24.96 23.39 -1.51
N PRO A 212 26.09 22.97 -2.14
CA PRO A 212 27.28 23.80 -2.20
C PRO A 212 27.06 25.11 -2.94
N LEU A 213 26.28 25.12 -4.02
CA LEU A 213 25.90 26.34 -4.74
C LEU A 213 25.13 27.31 -3.85
N LEU A 214 24.12 26.81 -3.13
CA LEU A 214 23.31 27.59 -2.20
C LEU A 214 24.17 28.14 -1.06
N LYS A 215 25.04 27.33 -0.48
CA LYS A 215 25.97 27.78 0.59
C LYS A 215 26.91 28.90 0.12
N LYS A 216 27.48 28.76 -1.08
CA LYS A 216 28.50 29.69 -1.61
C LYS A 216 27.88 31.00 -2.09
N ARG A 217 26.72 30.96 -2.75
CA ARG A 217 26.16 32.12 -3.46
C ARG A 217 25.00 32.79 -2.76
N PHE A 218 24.34 32.12 -1.84
CA PHE A 218 23.10 32.64 -1.23
C PHE A 218 23.23 32.71 0.30
N ASP A 219 23.41 31.57 0.97
CA ASP A 219 23.42 31.52 2.42
C ASP A 219 24.28 30.36 2.94
N PRO A 220 25.40 30.65 3.63
CA PRO A 220 26.28 29.64 4.23
C PRO A 220 25.55 28.72 5.24
N GLN A 221 24.43 29.18 5.84
CA GLN A 221 23.67 28.45 6.84
C GLN A 221 22.44 27.72 6.28
N ILE A 222 22.29 27.64 4.97
CA ILE A 222 21.10 27.06 4.31
C ILE A 222 20.73 25.67 4.83
N GLU A 223 21.69 24.80 5.15
CA GLU A 223 21.42 23.48 5.72
C GLU A 223 20.72 23.60 7.08
N LYS A 224 21.16 24.52 7.94
CA LYS A 224 20.53 24.77 9.24
C LYS A 224 19.10 25.30 9.07
N HIS A 225 18.90 26.23 8.14
CA HIS A 225 17.58 26.82 7.87
C HIS A 225 16.61 25.78 7.31
N LEU A 226 17.06 24.88 6.42
CA LEU A 226 16.25 23.78 5.97
C LEU A 226 15.85 22.84 7.11
N VAL A 227 16.78 22.54 8.02
CA VAL A 227 16.48 21.70 9.19
C VAL A 227 15.50 22.39 10.13
N GLN A 228 15.65 23.70 10.38
CA GLN A 228 14.71 24.49 11.18
C GLN A 228 13.30 24.46 10.57
N LEU A 229 13.20 24.64 9.25
CA LEU A 229 11.92 24.48 8.54
C LEU A 229 11.30 23.10 8.78
N GLY A 230 12.12 22.04 8.75
CA GLY A 230 11.69 20.69 9.03
C GLY A 230 11.16 20.50 10.46
N LEU A 231 11.80 21.10 11.45
CA LEU A 231 11.38 21.07 12.85
C LEU A 231 10.04 21.77 13.04
N ILE A 232 9.88 22.99 12.51
CA ILE A 232 8.61 23.73 12.54
C ILE A 232 7.49 22.94 11.88
N ALA A 233 7.79 22.29 10.75
CA ALA A 233 6.82 21.43 10.07
C ALA A 233 6.41 20.21 10.92
N GLU A 234 7.35 19.59 11.66
CA GLU A 234 7.05 18.46 12.55
C GLU A 234 6.22 18.88 13.76
N GLU A 235 6.52 20.02 14.39
CA GLU A 235 5.74 20.58 15.49
C GLU A 235 4.32 20.89 15.05
N THR A 236 4.18 21.59 13.91
CA THR A 236 2.88 21.92 13.32
C THR A 236 2.09 20.66 13.00
N LYS A 237 2.74 19.65 12.40
CA LYS A 237 2.14 18.36 12.12
C LYS A 237 1.64 17.66 13.37
N THR A 238 2.45 17.63 14.39
CA THR A 238 2.12 16.99 15.68
C THR A 238 0.89 17.62 16.29
N PHE A 239 0.83 18.96 16.31
CA PHE A 239 -0.33 19.70 16.80
C PHE A 239 -1.60 19.36 16.02
N ILE A 240 -1.57 19.48 14.68
CA ILE A 240 -2.75 19.23 13.85
C ILE A 240 -3.17 17.76 13.89
N SER A 241 -2.22 16.82 13.96
CA SER A 241 -2.53 15.38 14.06
C SER A 241 -3.18 15.03 15.40
N HIS A 242 -2.70 15.61 16.49
CA HIS A 242 -3.30 15.43 17.81
C HIS A 242 -4.73 16.00 17.87
N ASP A 243 -4.93 17.18 17.28
CA ASP A 243 -6.26 17.79 17.18
C ASP A 243 -7.21 16.92 16.31
N ALA A 244 -6.75 16.47 15.14
CA ALA A 244 -7.52 15.56 14.29
C ALA A 244 -7.90 14.24 15.00
N GLN A 245 -6.99 13.70 15.83
CA GLN A 245 -7.24 12.48 16.60
C GLN A 245 -8.40 12.65 17.59
N LYS A 246 -8.49 13.80 18.26
CA LYS A 246 -9.61 14.10 19.19
C LYS A 246 -10.96 14.08 18.49
N HIS A 247 -10.98 14.48 17.22
CA HIS A 247 -12.20 14.62 16.45
C HIS A 247 -12.51 13.39 15.56
N PHE A 248 -11.61 12.42 15.47
CA PHE A 248 -11.73 11.30 14.56
C PHE A 248 -13.04 10.51 14.73
N SER A 249 -13.39 10.15 15.95
CA SER A 249 -14.59 9.36 16.26
C SER A 249 -15.92 10.10 15.99
N SER A 250 -15.90 11.45 16.00
CA SER A 250 -17.07 12.26 15.65
C SER A 250 -17.29 12.40 14.13
N VAL A 251 -16.25 12.10 13.34
CA VAL A 251 -16.26 12.24 11.87
C VAL A 251 -16.23 10.89 11.17
N CYS A 252 -15.55 9.92 11.75
CA CYS A 252 -15.30 8.63 11.15
C CYS A 252 -15.72 7.48 12.06
N SER A 253 -16.22 6.40 11.47
CA SER A 253 -16.44 5.12 12.12
C SER A 253 -15.71 4.00 11.37
N ALA A 254 -15.23 3.00 12.12
CA ALA A 254 -14.55 1.83 11.56
C ALA A 254 -15.42 0.59 11.80
N ALA A 255 -15.73 -0.15 10.73
CA ALA A 255 -16.47 -1.40 10.82
C ALA A 255 -16.10 -2.33 9.66
N ASN A 256 -15.89 -3.62 9.94
CA ASN A 256 -15.65 -4.67 8.92
C ASN A 256 -14.53 -4.32 7.92
N GLY A 257 -13.41 -3.77 8.40
CA GLY A 257 -12.27 -3.37 7.55
C GLY A 257 -12.54 -2.17 6.63
N LYS A 258 -13.61 -1.42 6.88
CA LYS A 258 -13.98 -0.20 6.18
C LYS A 258 -13.95 0.98 7.13
N ILE A 259 -13.60 2.15 6.59
CA ILE A 259 -13.77 3.44 7.30
C ILE A 259 -14.88 4.20 6.60
N VAL A 260 -15.81 4.70 7.39
CA VAL A 260 -16.94 5.51 6.94
C VAL A 260 -16.75 6.93 7.46
N LEU A 261 -16.65 7.91 6.56
CA LEU A 261 -16.54 9.32 6.88
C LEU A 261 -17.89 10.01 6.65
N GLU A 262 -18.41 10.69 7.66
CA GLU A 262 -19.62 11.49 7.60
C GLU A 262 -19.31 12.88 7.03
N ILE A 263 -19.81 13.17 5.81
CA ILE A 263 -19.48 14.41 5.08
C ILE A 263 -19.93 15.66 5.83
N LYS A 264 -21.12 15.65 6.46
CA LYS A 264 -21.64 16.80 7.20
C LYS A 264 -20.76 17.13 8.42
N ALA A 265 -20.30 16.12 9.16
CA ALA A 265 -19.39 16.30 10.27
C ALA A 265 -18.01 16.79 9.81
N PHE A 266 -17.44 16.13 8.79
CA PHE A 266 -16.15 16.49 8.20
C PHE A 266 -16.09 17.94 7.70
N ASN A 267 -17.18 18.44 7.12
CA ASN A 267 -17.22 19.79 6.57
C ASN A 267 -17.18 20.93 7.60
N ARG A 268 -17.38 20.61 8.87
CA ARG A 268 -17.28 21.59 9.97
C ARG A 268 -15.83 21.99 10.31
N TYR A 269 -14.85 21.21 9.86
CA TYR A 269 -13.44 21.40 10.20
C TYR A 269 -12.70 22.27 9.19
N LEU A 270 -11.63 22.92 9.65
CA LEU A 270 -10.73 23.69 8.81
C LEU A 270 -9.98 22.79 7.81
N ARG A 271 -9.48 23.39 6.74
CA ARG A 271 -8.79 22.64 5.68
C ARG A 271 -7.60 21.80 6.20
N ALA A 272 -6.80 22.35 7.12
CA ALA A 272 -5.67 21.63 7.72
C ALA A 272 -6.12 20.41 8.54
N GLN A 273 -7.18 20.54 9.33
CA GLN A 273 -7.77 19.44 10.10
C GLN A 273 -8.34 18.36 9.17
N LYS A 274 -9.02 18.77 8.10
CA LYS A 274 -9.52 17.85 7.06
C LYS A 274 -8.39 17.05 6.41
N HIS A 275 -7.26 17.69 6.09
CA HIS A 275 -6.07 17.00 5.59
C HIS A 275 -5.56 15.96 6.58
N ALA A 276 -5.44 16.33 7.87
CA ALA A 276 -4.95 15.42 8.91
C ALA A 276 -5.89 14.24 9.15
N LEU A 277 -7.21 14.45 9.14
CA LEU A 277 -8.21 13.38 9.23
C LEU A 277 -8.07 12.39 8.07
N ILE A 278 -7.92 12.88 6.84
CA ILE A 278 -7.68 12.04 5.67
C ILE A 278 -6.33 11.31 5.80
N GLU A 279 -5.24 12.01 6.16
CA GLU A 279 -3.92 11.38 6.36
C GLU A 279 -4.01 10.26 7.39
N MET A 280 -4.74 10.47 8.49
CA MET A 280 -4.96 9.48 9.54
C MET A 280 -5.72 8.25 9.02
N ILE A 281 -6.79 8.43 8.23
CA ILE A 281 -7.52 7.32 7.59
C ILE A 281 -6.53 6.47 6.79
N PHE A 282 -5.73 7.07 5.92
CA PHE A 282 -4.86 6.31 5.04
C PHE A 282 -3.66 5.68 5.76
N THR A 283 -3.02 6.43 6.68
CA THR A 283 -1.79 5.95 7.33
C THR A 283 -2.05 4.94 8.44
N VAL A 284 -3.12 5.10 9.22
CA VAL A 284 -3.41 4.22 10.37
C VAL A 284 -4.17 2.97 9.93
N PHE A 285 -5.15 3.10 9.02
CA PHE A 285 -6.03 1.97 8.68
C PHE A 285 -5.60 1.23 7.42
N PHE A 286 -4.84 1.88 6.51
CA PHE A 286 -4.48 1.27 5.22
C PHE A 286 -2.98 1.21 4.96
N ASP A 287 -2.14 1.65 5.91
CA ASP A 287 -0.66 1.73 5.78
C ASP A 287 -0.21 2.38 4.45
N LEU A 288 -0.91 3.43 4.05
CA LEU A 288 -0.69 4.17 2.81
C LEU A 288 -0.48 5.65 3.11
N THR A 289 0.54 6.26 2.50
CA THR A 289 0.74 7.71 2.56
C THR A 289 0.24 8.35 1.27
N PRO A 290 -0.84 9.16 1.28
CA PRO A 290 -1.35 9.82 0.09
C PRO A 290 -0.38 10.87 -0.45
N HIS A 291 -0.35 11.03 -1.78
CA HIS A 291 0.31 12.15 -2.44
C HIS A 291 -0.58 13.41 -2.41
N TYR A 292 0.00 14.57 -2.67
CA TYR A 292 -0.77 15.82 -2.67
C TYR A 292 -1.96 15.80 -3.66
N SER A 293 -1.77 15.22 -4.84
CA SER A 293 -2.84 15.02 -5.83
C SER A 293 -4.00 14.16 -5.31
N ASP A 294 -3.70 13.17 -4.45
CA ASP A 294 -4.72 12.29 -3.88
C ASP A 294 -5.67 13.06 -2.95
N TYR A 295 -5.13 14.01 -2.17
CA TYR A 295 -5.96 14.89 -1.36
C TYR A 295 -6.89 15.74 -2.23
N GLN A 296 -6.42 16.28 -3.35
CA GLN A 296 -7.26 17.05 -4.26
C GLN A 296 -8.38 16.19 -4.85
N HIS A 297 -8.08 14.98 -5.28
CA HIS A 297 -9.08 14.04 -5.78
C HIS A 297 -10.12 13.69 -4.70
N LEU A 298 -9.70 13.48 -3.45
CA LEU A 298 -10.60 13.21 -2.33
C LEU A 298 -11.48 14.40 -1.98
N PHE A 299 -10.92 15.62 -1.91
CA PHE A 299 -11.72 16.81 -1.67
C PHE A 299 -12.74 17.01 -2.79
N ASN A 300 -12.36 16.83 -4.05
CA ASN A 300 -13.29 16.86 -5.17
C ASN A 300 -14.39 15.79 -5.04
N LEU A 301 -14.05 14.57 -4.58
CA LEU A 301 -15.02 13.51 -4.31
C LEU A 301 -15.99 13.91 -3.20
N ILE A 302 -15.49 14.54 -2.12
CA ILE A 302 -16.27 14.94 -0.95
C ILE A 302 -17.16 16.15 -1.26
N GLU A 303 -16.65 17.14 -1.98
CA GLU A 303 -17.32 18.42 -2.24
C GLU A 303 -18.35 18.34 -3.40
N LYS A 304 -18.03 17.64 -4.49
CA LYS A 304 -18.96 17.47 -5.62
C LYS A 304 -20.08 16.51 -5.24
N ARG A 305 -21.34 17.00 -5.25
CA ARG A 305 -22.56 16.26 -4.85
C ARG A 305 -22.96 15.11 -5.79
N GLN A 306 -21.99 14.34 -6.32
CA GLN A 306 -22.25 13.19 -7.20
C GLN A 306 -22.22 11.89 -6.40
N SER A 307 -23.40 11.42 -5.95
CA SER A 307 -23.53 10.10 -5.33
C SER A 307 -23.14 8.97 -6.31
N GLY A 308 -22.55 7.91 -5.79
CA GLY A 308 -22.10 6.75 -6.59
C GLY A 308 -20.72 6.90 -7.20
N LYS A 309 -20.08 8.08 -7.16
CA LYS A 309 -18.72 8.25 -7.67
C LYS A 309 -17.70 7.51 -6.81
N LYS A 310 -16.73 6.87 -7.48
CA LYS A 310 -15.67 6.09 -6.84
C LYS A 310 -14.31 6.57 -7.39
N ILE A 311 -13.29 6.62 -6.53
CA ILE A 311 -11.89 6.84 -6.92
C ILE A 311 -11.02 5.77 -6.25
N LEU A 312 -9.84 5.54 -6.81
CA LEU A 312 -8.85 4.61 -6.28
C LEU A 312 -7.58 5.39 -5.93
N ILE A 313 -7.09 5.25 -4.70
CA ILE A 313 -5.84 5.81 -4.22
C ILE A 313 -4.98 4.68 -3.71
N GLY A 314 -3.88 4.38 -4.42
CA GLY A 314 -3.12 3.17 -4.16
C GLY A 314 -4.01 1.93 -4.32
N ASN A 315 -4.16 1.17 -3.23
CA ASN A 315 -5.06 0.01 -3.14
C ASN A 315 -6.36 0.31 -2.38
N VAL A 316 -6.63 1.57 -2.04
CA VAL A 316 -7.82 1.97 -1.29
C VAL A 316 -8.88 2.54 -2.23
N LYS A 317 -10.04 1.91 -2.26
CA LYS A 317 -11.24 2.38 -2.97
C LYS A 317 -11.99 3.36 -2.07
N CYS A 318 -12.21 4.57 -2.56
CA CYS A 318 -12.98 5.61 -1.90
C CYS A 318 -14.30 5.78 -2.66
N ALA A 319 -15.41 5.45 -2.05
CA ALA A 319 -16.73 5.50 -2.67
C ALA A 319 -17.64 6.52 -1.96
N ARG A 320 -18.18 7.48 -2.72
CA ARG A 320 -19.12 8.47 -2.19
C ARG A 320 -20.56 7.96 -2.29
N THR A 321 -21.30 8.08 -1.20
CA THR A 321 -22.76 8.01 -1.15
C THR A 321 -23.34 9.44 -1.04
N SER A 322 -24.63 9.58 -0.79
CA SER A 322 -25.27 10.91 -0.60
C SER A 322 -24.65 11.71 0.56
N SER A 323 -24.41 11.07 1.71
CA SER A 323 -23.96 11.69 2.96
C SER A 323 -22.58 11.23 3.45
N ARG A 324 -21.99 10.18 2.85
CA ARG A 324 -20.78 9.50 3.35
C ARG A 324 -19.74 9.26 2.29
N VAL A 325 -18.49 9.08 2.73
CA VAL A 325 -17.43 8.47 1.92
C VAL A 325 -16.95 7.21 2.63
N ILE A 326 -16.93 6.11 1.89
CA ILE A 326 -16.50 4.79 2.37
C ILE A 326 -15.12 4.49 1.80
N PHE A 327 -14.18 4.19 2.68
CA PHE A 327 -12.82 3.76 2.35
C PHE A 327 -12.70 2.26 2.63
N GLU A 328 -12.24 1.50 1.64
CA GLU A 328 -12.03 0.06 1.77
C GLU A 328 -10.87 -0.39 0.87
N ILE A 329 -10.18 -1.47 1.26
CA ILE A 329 -9.17 -2.06 0.38
C ILE A 329 -9.87 -2.56 -0.89
N ALA A 330 -9.41 -2.09 -2.04
CA ALA A 330 -9.89 -2.57 -3.32
C ALA A 330 -9.55 -4.07 -3.44
N ARG A 331 -10.55 -4.92 -3.31
CA ARG A 331 -10.37 -6.33 -3.67
C ARG A 331 -9.97 -6.37 -5.14
N LYS A 332 -8.83 -6.96 -5.45
CA LYS A 332 -8.53 -7.37 -6.83
C LYS A 332 -9.59 -8.41 -7.17
N THR A 333 -10.70 -7.98 -7.73
CA THR A 333 -11.58 -8.92 -8.42
C THR A 333 -10.72 -9.48 -9.55
N LYS A 334 -10.26 -10.72 -9.39
CA LYS A 334 -9.80 -11.50 -10.52
C LYS A 334 -10.90 -11.32 -11.57
N ARG A 335 -10.52 -10.95 -12.79
CA ARG A 335 -11.46 -11.04 -13.92
C ARG A 335 -11.80 -12.52 -14.04
N ILE A 336 -12.84 -12.94 -13.33
CA ILE A 336 -13.36 -14.30 -13.46
C ILE A 336 -14.08 -14.28 -14.80
N GLN A 337 -13.36 -14.63 -15.86
CA GLN A 337 -13.98 -15.02 -17.11
C GLN A 337 -14.18 -16.52 -17.02
N PHE A 338 -15.42 -16.96 -17.11
CA PHE A 338 -15.74 -18.36 -17.16
C PHE A 338 -16.58 -18.68 -18.42
N TYR A 339 -16.45 -19.88 -18.88
CA TYR A 339 -17.23 -20.47 -19.95
C TYR A 339 -17.32 -21.97 -19.65
N TYR A 340 -18.53 -22.48 -19.42
CA TYR A 340 -18.76 -23.87 -19.05
C TYR A 340 -19.83 -24.47 -19.97
N ASP A 341 -19.54 -25.60 -20.56
CA ASP A 341 -20.54 -26.35 -21.29
C ASP A 341 -21.50 -27.04 -20.33
N ILE A 342 -22.80 -26.95 -20.61
CA ILE A 342 -23.85 -27.43 -19.77
C ILE A 342 -24.60 -28.58 -20.46
N HIS A 343 -24.73 -29.69 -19.75
CA HIS A 343 -25.53 -30.84 -20.21
C HIS A 343 -26.82 -30.91 -19.39
N VAL A 344 -27.95 -31.06 -20.10
CA VAL A 344 -29.25 -31.20 -19.46
C VAL A 344 -29.28 -32.44 -18.56
N GLY A 345 -29.89 -32.33 -17.39
CA GLY A 345 -29.97 -33.38 -16.38
C GLY A 345 -28.82 -33.46 -15.41
N ARG A 346 -27.82 -32.58 -15.54
CA ARG A 346 -26.69 -32.51 -14.61
C ARG A 346 -26.77 -31.29 -13.69
N SER A 347 -26.13 -31.42 -12.53
CA SER A 347 -25.88 -30.31 -11.58
C SER A 347 -24.41 -29.96 -11.58
N TYR A 348 -24.13 -28.66 -11.50
CA TYR A 348 -22.79 -28.07 -11.52
C TYR A 348 -22.61 -27.16 -10.32
N ARG A 349 -21.45 -27.25 -9.70
CA ARG A 349 -21.05 -26.34 -8.62
C ARG A 349 -19.80 -25.59 -9.04
N PHE A 350 -19.87 -24.29 -9.03
CA PHE A 350 -18.80 -23.37 -9.43
C PHE A 350 -18.32 -22.62 -8.19
N ASP A 351 -17.37 -23.23 -7.45
CA ASP A 351 -16.92 -22.70 -6.16
C ASP A 351 -16.17 -21.37 -6.28
N ASP A 352 -15.37 -21.21 -7.35
CA ASP A 352 -14.65 -19.95 -7.59
C ASP A 352 -15.59 -18.78 -7.91
N GLU A 353 -16.72 -19.03 -8.55
CA GLU A 353 -17.73 -18.03 -8.93
C GLU A 353 -18.82 -17.87 -7.85
N GLY A 354 -19.03 -18.88 -7.01
CA GLY A 354 -20.02 -18.89 -5.94
C GLY A 354 -21.44 -19.18 -6.46
N TRP A 355 -21.58 -20.06 -7.46
CA TRP A 355 -22.89 -20.45 -8.04
C TRP A 355 -23.04 -21.96 -8.15
N THR A 356 -24.28 -22.41 -8.00
CA THR A 356 -24.71 -23.75 -8.41
C THR A 356 -25.74 -23.62 -9.53
N PHE A 357 -25.61 -24.48 -10.55
CA PHE A 357 -26.56 -24.56 -11.64
C PHE A 357 -27.03 -26.01 -11.83
N SER A 358 -28.31 -26.19 -12.04
CA SER A 358 -28.89 -27.48 -12.39
C SER A 358 -29.98 -27.32 -13.43
N SER A 359 -30.15 -28.33 -14.27
CA SER A 359 -31.21 -28.38 -15.26
C SER A 359 -31.85 -29.76 -15.33
N LYS A 360 -33.16 -29.82 -15.60
CA LYS A 360 -33.93 -31.07 -15.73
C LYS A 360 -34.98 -30.92 -16.82
N ALA A 361 -34.99 -31.84 -17.74
CA ALA A 361 -36.07 -31.97 -18.74
C ALA A 361 -37.32 -32.59 -18.07
N LEU A 362 -38.47 -32.03 -18.35
CA LEU A 362 -39.76 -32.44 -17.81
C LEU A 362 -40.82 -32.42 -18.92
N THR A 363 -41.83 -33.30 -18.84
CA THR A 363 -43.01 -33.19 -19.69
C THR A 363 -43.95 -32.09 -19.14
N TYR A 364 -44.46 -31.26 -20.01
CA TYR A 364 -45.36 -30.18 -19.62
C TYR A 364 -46.64 -30.73 -19.00
N SER A 365 -47.03 -30.17 -17.87
CA SER A 365 -48.32 -30.47 -17.23
C SER A 365 -48.90 -29.20 -16.57
N THR A 366 -50.24 -29.15 -16.45
CA THR A 366 -50.95 -28.03 -15.80
C THR A 366 -50.56 -27.84 -14.34
N LEU A 367 -50.09 -28.88 -13.65
CA LEU A 367 -49.59 -28.81 -12.28
C LEU A 367 -48.24 -28.06 -12.19
N LEU A 368 -47.39 -28.20 -13.23
CA LEU A 368 -46.14 -27.48 -13.30
C LEU A 368 -46.30 -25.97 -13.55
N LYS A 369 -47.39 -25.57 -14.25
CA LYS A 369 -47.73 -24.16 -14.48
C LYS A 369 -47.87 -23.35 -13.16
N LYS A 370 -48.32 -24.02 -12.08
CA LYS A 370 -48.45 -23.41 -10.74
C LYS A 370 -47.09 -23.10 -10.09
N GLN A 371 -45.95 -23.58 -10.63
CA GLN A 371 -44.60 -23.36 -10.12
C GLN A 371 -43.88 -22.21 -10.83
N PHE A 372 -44.43 -21.73 -11.95
CA PHE A 372 -43.79 -20.65 -12.73
C PHE A 372 -43.79 -19.34 -11.95
N GLY A 373 -42.66 -18.61 -11.98
CA GLY A 373 -42.52 -17.32 -11.34
C GLY A 373 -42.50 -17.30 -9.81
N ARG A 374 -42.39 -18.46 -9.14
CA ARG A 374 -42.36 -18.54 -7.66
C ARG A 374 -41.01 -18.25 -7.03
N SER A 375 -39.93 -18.36 -7.80
CA SER A 375 -38.57 -18.11 -7.33
C SER A 375 -37.77 -17.44 -8.44
N HIS A 376 -36.99 -16.45 -8.11
CA HIS A 376 -36.06 -15.81 -9.04
C HIS A 376 -34.90 -16.74 -9.46
N ASP A 377 -34.60 -17.76 -8.65
CA ASP A 377 -33.49 -18.69 -8.91
C ASP A 377 -33.91 -19.88 -9.77
N THR A 378 -35.19 -20.02 -10.09
CA THR A 378 -35.72 -21.14 -10.89
C THR A 378 -36.57 -20.62 -12.02
N GLU A 379 -36.22 -21.02 -13.24
CA GLU A 379 -36.94 -20.65 -14.45
C GLU A 379 -37.28 -21.89 -15.29
N PHE A 380 -38.29 -21.73 -16.15
CA PHE A 380 -38.81 -22.77 -17.05
C PHE A 380 -38.87 -22.22 -18.46
N ILE A 381 -38.35 -22.98 -19.40
CA ILE A 381 -38.38 -22.65 -20.84
C ILE A 381 -38.88 -23.82 -21.66
N ASP A 382 -39.26 -23.53 -22.88
CA ASP A 382 -39.60 -24.54 -23.89
C ASP A 382 -38.32 -25.26 -24.32
N ALA A 383 -38.23 -26.57 -24.04
CA ALA A 383 -37.08 -27.38 -24.39
C ALA A 383 -36.97 -27.62 -25.88
N GLU A 384 -38.09 -27.60 -26.63
CA GLU A 384 -38.13 -27.85 -28.07
C GLU A 384 -37.57 -26.66 -28.88
N LYS A 385 -37.46 -25.48 -28.27
CA LYS A 385 -36.85 -24.30 -28.88
C LYS A 385 -35.32 -24.25 -28.75
N ILE A 386 -34.74 -25.24 -28.05
CA ILE A 386 -33.29 -25.39 -27.93
C ILE A 386 -32.81 -26.30 -29.02
N SER A 387 -31.97 -25.79 -29.93
CA SER A 387 -31.46 -26.55 -31.09
C SER A 387 -29.95 -26.82 -31.03
N GLY A 388 -29.26 -26.24 -30.06
CA GLY A 388 -27.81 -26.27 -29.95
C GLY A 388 -27.24 -26.67 -28.59
N THR A 389 -25.97 -26.40 -28.38
CA THR A 389 -25.28 -26.70 -27.14
C THR A 389 -25.47 -25.55 -26.12
N LEU A 390 -25.72 -25.93 -24.88
CA LEU A 390 -25.89 -24.97 -23.78
C LEU A 390 -24.55 -24.63 -23.13
N SER A 391 -24.36 -23.38 -22.77
CA SER A 391 -23.20 -22.95 -21.98
C SER A 391 -23.53 -21.84 -20.99
N LEU A 392 -22.82 -21.82 -19.88
CA LEU A 392 -22.84 -20.73 -18.89
C LEU A 392 -21.58 -19.88 -19.04
N ARG A 393 -21.74 -18.56 -19.13
CA ARG A 393 -20.63 -17.62 -19.25
C ARG A 393 -20.91 -16.26 -18.59
N ASN A 394 -19.88 -15.44 -18.46
CA ASN A 394 -20.05 -14.03 -18.16
C ASN A 394 -20.70 -13.28 -19.34
N TRP A 395 -21.33 -12.15 -19.05
CA TRP A 395 -21.80 -11.24 -20.08
C TRP A 395 -20.63 -10.61 -20.87
N LYS A 396 -20.86 -10.33 -22.14
CA LYS A 396 -19.91 -9.68 -23.07
C LYS A 396 -20.45 -8.35 -23.55
N ALA A 397 -19.56 -7.42 -23.87
CA ALA A 397 -19.97 -6.17 -24.51
C ALA A 397 -20.64 -6.47 -25.87
N GLY A 398 -21.81 -5.89 -26.09
CA GLY A 398 -22.61 -6.15 -27.28
C GLY A 398 -23.67 -7.25 -27.13
N ASP A 399 -23.71 -7.97 -26.00
CA ASP A 399 -24.80 -8.93 -25.71
C ASP A 399 -26.17 -8.26 -25.77
N LYS A 400 -27.09 -8.94 -26.45
CA LYS A 400 -28.49 -8.53 -26.60
C LYS A 400 -29.42 -9.72 -26.49
N PHE A 401 -30.60 -9.51 -25.96
CA PHE A 401 -31.63 -10.52 -25.82
C PHE A 401 -33.00 -9.87 -25.93
N VAL A 402 -34.05 -10.69 -26.05
CA VAL A 402 -35.43 -10.22 -26.03
C VAL A 402 -36.03 -10.53 -24.66
N PRO A 403 -36.14 -9.56 -23.73
CA PRO A 403 -36.67 -9.83 -22.38
C PRO A 403 -38.08 -10.42 -22.44
N LEU A 404 -38.40 -11.37 -21.56
CA LEU A 404 -39.75 -11.94 -21.47
C LEU A 404 -40.81 -10.86 -21.39
N GLY A 405 -41.79 -10.95 -22.29
CA GLY A 405 -42.87 -9.95 -22.43
C GLY A 405 -42.56 -8.81 -23.41
N MET A 406 -41.38 -8.79 -23.99
CA MET A 406 -41.00 -7.84 -25.04
C MET A 406 -40.84 -8.54 -26.41
N ASN A 407 -40.94 -7.76 -27.50
CA ASN A 407 -40.80 -8.24 -28.86
C ASN A 407 -39.54 -7.67 -29.58
N LYS A 408 -38.75 -6.81 -28.88
CA LYS A 408 -37.56 -6.18 -29.44
C LYS A 408 -36.32 -6.53 -28.64
N PHE A 409 -35.19 -6.61 -29.35
CA PHE A 409 -33.90 -6.78 -28.70
C PHE A 409 -33.56 -5.61 -27.80
N LYS A 410 -33.10 -5.91 -26.59
CA LYS A 410 -32.55 -4.99 -25.64
C LYS A 410 -31.08 -5.34 -25.37
N ARG A 411 -30.21 -4.32 -25.30
CA ARG A 411 -28.82 -4.54 -24.90
C ARG A 411 -28.79 -5.00 -23.43
N LEU A 412 -27.97 -5.99 -23.14
CA LEU A 412 -27.84 -6.51 -21.77
C LEU A 412 -27.28 -5.47 -20.80
N SER A 413 -26.40 -4.56 -21.31
CA SER A 413 -25.92 -3.41 -20.54
C SER A 413 -27.05 -2.52 -20.02
N ASP A 414 -28.04 -2.24 -20.89
CA ASP A 414 -29.16 -1.35 -20.59
C ASP A 414 -30.19 -2.05 -19.67
N PHE A 415 -30.40 -3.35 -19.90
CA PHE A 415 -31.21 -4.18 -19.01
C PHE A 415 -30.66 -4.17 -17.57
N PHE A 416 -29.34 -4.35 -17.38
CA PHE A 416 -28.72 -4.28 -16.07
C PHE A 416 -28.82 -2.88 -15.40
N ILE A 417 -28.91 -1.83 -16.17
CA ILE A 417 -29.12 -0.46 -15.63
C ILE A 417 -30.56 -0.34 -15.11
N ASP A 418 -31.54 -0.80 -15.90
CA ASP A 418 -32.95 -0.73 -15.51
C ASP A 418 -33.26 -1.59 -14.29
N GLU A 419 -32.68 -2.78 -14.19
CA GLU A 419 -32.78 -3.66 -13.01
C GLU A 419 -31.89 -3.18 -11.84
N LYS A 420 -31.21 -2.01 -11.96
CA LYS A 420 -30.34 -1.42 -10.93
C LYS A 420 -29.24 -2.34 -10.42
N VAL A 421 -28.76 -3.27 -11.25
CA VAL A 421 -27.70 -4.21 -10.90
C VAL A 421 -26.39 -3.44 -10.68
N PRO A 422 -25.72 -3.56 -9.51
CA PRO A 422 -24.44 -2.92 -9.25
C PRO A 422 -23.37 -3.35 -10.25
N LEU A 423 -22.45 -2.43 -10.63
CA LEU A 423 -21.42 -2.69 -11.64
C LEU A 423 -20.53 -3.88 -11.30
N ASP A 424 -20.28 -4.08 -10.02
CA ASP A 424 -19.42 -5.15 -9.48
C ASP A 424 -20.13 -6.51 -9.58
N GLU A 425 -21.47 -6.55 -9.50
CA GLU A 425 -22.29 -7.76 -9.56
C GLU A 425 -22.59 -8.18 -11.01
N LYS A 426 -22.70 -7.22 -11.95
CA LYS A 426 -22.95 -7.51 -13.36
C LYS A 426 -22.03 -8.60 -13.93
N ARG A 427 -20.77 -8.62 -13.48
CA ARG A 427 -19.75 -9.57 -13.96
C ARG A 427 -19.83 -10.93 -13.32
N LEU A 428 -20.57 -11.07 -12.25
CA LEU A 428 -20.72 -12.30 -11.49
C LEU A 428 -22.01 -13.05 -11.86
N ILE A 429 -22.95 -12.40 -12.54
CA ILE A 429 -24.22 -13.02 -12.95
C ILE A 429 -23.95 -13.96 -14.11
N PRO A 430 -24.24 -15.27 -13.98
CA PRO A 430 -24.11 -16.21 -15.06
C PRO A 430 -25.18 -15.95 -16.14
N ILE A 431 -24.78 -16.07 -17.39
CA ILE A 431 -25.64 -15.99 -18.56
C ILE A 431 -25.70 -17.37 -19.19
N LEU A 432 -26.88 -17.99 -19.20
CA LEU A 432 -27.10 -19.21 -19.94
C LEU A 432 -27.29 -18.88 -21.42
N THR A 433 -26.52 -19.49 -22.26
CA THR A 433 -26.57 -19.28 -23.71
C THR A 433 -26.71 -20.59 -24.44
N GLU A 434 -27.23 -20.53 -25.67
CA GLU A 434 -27.26 -21.60 -26.63
C GLU A 434 -26.36 -21.25 -27.83
N ARG A 435 -25.62 -22.22 -28.32
CA ARG A 435 -24.87 -22.11 -29.57
C ARG A 435 -25.41 -23.05 -30.61
N ALA A 436 -26.05 -22.48 -31.63
CA ALA A 436 -26.62 -23.21 -32.75
C ALA A 436 -26.22 -22.53 -34.06
N ASN A 437 -25.87 -23.30 -35.12
CA ASN A 437 -25.54 -22.79 -36.46
C ASN A 437 -24.50 -21.65 -36.48
N GLY A 438 -23.48 -21.70 -35.60
CA GLY A 438 -22.43 -20.67 -35.48
C GLY A 438 -22.86 -19.38 -34.75
N HIS A 439 -24.12 -19.29 -34.35
CA HIS A 439 -24.66 -18.14 -33.60
C HIS A 439 -24.81 -18.47 -32.11
N GLU A 440 -24.54 -17.51 -31.25
CA GLU A 440 -24.75 -17.61 -29.80
C GLU A 440 -25.96 -16.74 -29.40
N SER A 441 -26.96 -17.34 -28.76
CA SER A 441 -28.16 -16.68 -28.26
C SER A 441 -28.26 -16.79 -26.74
N ILE A 442 -28.68 -15.71 -26.07
CA ILE A 442 -28.97 -15.73 -24.65
C ILE A 442 -30.31 -16.40 -24.42
N ILE A 443 -30.36 -17.32 -23.45
CA ILE A 443 -31.58 -17.99 -23.01
C ILE A 443 -32.08 -17.41 -21.70
N TRP A 444 -31.17 -17.24 -20.73
CA TRP A 444 -31.50 -16.81 -19.38
C TRP A 444 -30.38 -15.98 -18.75
N ILE A 445 -30.72 -14.85 -18.21
CA ILE A 445 -29.88 -14.09 -17.30
C ILE A 445 -30.20 -14.62 -15.92
N CYS A 446 -29.34 -15.48 -15.37
CA CYS A 446 -29.63 -16.25 -14.17
C CYS A 446 -30.06 -15.35 -12.99
N GLY A 447 -31.16 -15.72 -12.34
CA GLY A 447 -31.72 -14.95 -11.25
C GLY A 447 -32.48 -13.67 -11.65
N LEU A 448 -32.56 -13.34 -12.96
CA LEU A 448 -33.21 -12.12 -13.42
C LEU A 448 -34.30 -12.37 -14.46
N ARG A 449 -33.97 -12.74 -15.70
CA ARG A 449 -34.95 -12.79 -16.79
C ARG A 449 -34.58 -13.78 -17.89
N ILE A 450 -35.56 -14.54 -18.40
CA ILE A 450 -35.41 -15.37 -19.60
C ILE A 450 -35.63 -14.54 -20.87
N ASP A 451 -35.09 -15.04 -21.97
CA ASP A 451 -35.38 -14.52 -23.30
C ASP A 451 -36.76 -15.00 -23.78
N ASN A 452 -37.55 -14.05 -24.29
CA ASN A 452 -38.94 -14.28 -24.73
C ASN A 452 -39.06 -15.32 -25.85
N ARG A 453 -38.01 -15.56 -26.63
CA ARG A 453 -37.99 -16.54 -27.72
C ARG A 453 -38.08 -18.00 -27.21
N TYR A 454 -37.61 -18.22 -25.98
CA TYR A 454 -37.62 -19.56 -25.33
C TYR A 454 -38.79 -19.74 -24.35
N LYS A 455 -39.73 -18.80 -24.30
CA LYS A 455 -40.90 -18.92 -23.42
C LYS A 455 -41.76 -20.14 -23.77
N ILE A 456 -42.40 -20.69 -22.75
CA ILE A 456 -43.42 -21.73 -22.87
C ILE A 456 -44.67 -21.11 -23.49
N ASP A 457 -45.25 -21.82 -24.45
CA ASP A 457 -46.52 -21.47 -25.08
C ASP A 457 -47.48 -22.68 -25.18
N ASN A 458 -48.58 -22.53 -25.92
CA ASN A 458 -49.60 -23.55 -26.01
C ASN A 458 -49.16 -24.80 -26.83
N SER A 459 -48.08 -24.70 -27.58
CA SER A 459 -47.53 -25.80 -28.40
C SER A 459 -46.44 -26.59 -27.66
N THR A 460 -46.02 -26.15 -26.48
CA THR A 460 -44.89 -26.74 -25.74
C THR A 460 -45.32 -28.07 -25.08
N HIS A 461 -44.63 -29.15 -25.42
CA HIS A 461 -44.81 -30.49 -24.82
C HIS A 461 -43.70 -30.84 -23.85
N HIS A 462 -42.49 -30.35 -24.09
CA HIS A 462 -41.31 -30.59 -23.25
C HIS A 462 -40.75 -29.27 -22.71
N ILE A 463 -40.45 -29.24 -21.42
CA ILE A 463 -39.90 -28.05 -20.75
C ILE A 463 -38.55 -28.35 -20.11
N LEU A 464 -37.68 -27.35 -20.10
CA LEU A 464 -36.45 -27.37 -19.34
C LEU A 464 -36.64 -26.53 -18.07
N LYS A 465 -36.62 -27.21 -16.93
CA LYS A 465 -36.52 -26.54 -15.62
C LYS A 465 -35.06 -26.25 -15.33
N MET A 466 -34.72 -25.01 -15.02
CA MET A 466 -33.37 -24.57 -14.72
C MET A 466 -33.35 -23.91 -13.34
N LYS A 467 -32.31 -24.18 -12.57
CA LYS A 467 -32.11 -23.58 -11.25
C LYS A 467 -30.67 -23.06 -11.16
N CYS A 468 -30.51 -21.80 -10.74
CA CYS A 468 -29.21 -21.17 -10.52
C CYS A 468 -29.23 -20.42 -9.20
N GLU A 469 -28.50 -20.92 -8.22
CA GLU A 469 -28.47 -20.38 -6.86
C GLU A 469 -27.09 -19.86 -6.52
N ARG A 470 -27.04 -18.75 -5.81
CA ARG A 470 -25.81 -18.23 -5.25
C ARG A 470 -25.55 -18.88 -3.90
N HIS A 471 -24.35 -19.38 -3.66
CA HIS A 471 -23.92 -19.83 -2.35
C HIS A 471 -22.87 -18.90 -1.78
N GLU A 472 -22.89 -18.71 -0.47
CA GLU A 472 -21.80 -17.96 0.20
C GLU A 472 -20.52 -18.77 0.07
N LYS A 473 -19.42 -18.08 -0.28
CA LYS A 473 -18.10 -18.70 -0.26
C LYS A 473 -17.78 -19.02 1.19
N ASP A 474 -17.43 -20.26 1.47
CA ASP A 474 -16.83 -20.61 2.75
C ASP A 474 -15.61 -19.72 2.98
N PRO A 475 -15.42 -19.16 4.20
CA PRO A 475 -14.43 -18.15 4.52
C PRO A 475 -12.96 -18.59 4.33
#